data_8416f95481d13d895f27106e6eb34f6c
#
_entry.id   8416f95481d13d895f27106e6eb34f6c
#
_cell.length_a   1.000
_cell.length_b   1.000
_cell.length_c   1.000
_cell.angle_alpha   90.00
_cell.angle_beta   90.00
_cell.angle_gamma   90.00
#
_symmetry.space_group_name_H-M   'P 1'
#
loop_
_entity.id
_entity.type
_entity.pdbx_description
1 polymer ?
#
loop_
_entity_poly.entity_id
_entity_poly.type
_entity_poly.pdbx_seq_one_letter_code
_entity_poly.pdbx_strand_id
1 'polypeptide(L)'
;MNHYSQWWDDQITLYNKYTDPSTHKVKWFRHVINDCFYKHTVEKLTVGKTTIDTDTTICRIRVSDDFIDKKSWMQLPDDEKLEKFTLGVGDIIVAEETDFEIDEYTPGKRSSDLVKDNKEWPGCFTIETVNINVGGGRGNEHYHVRGV
;
A
#
# COMPACT_ATOMS: atom_id res chain seq x y z
N MET A 1 8.39 -25.95 6.15
CA MET A 1 8.13 -24.93 5.13
C MET A 1 6.67 -24.52 5.18
N ASN A 2 6.40 -23.26 5.22
CA ASN A 2 5.02 -22.74 5.24
C ASN A 2 4.48 -22.73 3.81
N HIS A 3 3.37 -23.44 3.58
CA HIS A 3 2.72 -23.47 2.28
C HIS A 3 2.32 -22.08 1.77
N TYR A 4 1.96 -21.18 2.68
CA TYR A 4 1.49 -19.84 2.32
C TYR A 4 2.61 -18.96 1.76
N SER A 5 3.88 -19.24 2.09
CA SER A 5 4.99 -18.46 1.57
C SER A 5 5.21 -18.63 0.07
N GLN A 6 4.75 -19.73 -0.50
CA GLN A 6 4.85 -19.97 -1.95
C GLN A 6 3.92 -19.09 -2.77
N TRP A 7 2.85 -18.59 -2.15
CA TRP A 7 1.83 -17.78 -2.81
C TRP A 7 2.11 -16.27 -2.64
N TRP A 8 3.09 -15.92 -1.82
CA TRP A 8 3.37 -14.55 -1.42
C TRP A 8 4.77 -14.14 -1.86
N ASP A 9 4.99 -14.21 -3.18
CA ASP A 9 6.28 -13.89 -3.79
C ASP A 9 6.27 -12.57 -4.56
N ASP A 10 5.20 -11.80 -4.44
CA ASP A 10 5.11 -10.50 -5.06
C ASP A 10 6.00 -9.50 -4.33
N GLN A 11 6.46 -8.51 -5.07
CA GLN A 11 7.21 -7.38 -4.55
C GLN A 11 6.41 -6.12 -4.85
N ILE A 12 6.27 -5.26 -3.85
CA ILE A 12 5.55 -4.01 -3.99
C ILE A 12 6.41 -2.84 -3.55
N THR A 13 6.01 -1.65 -3.98
CA THR A 13 6.55 -0.40 -3.44
C THR A 13 5.42 0.30 -2.69
N LEU A 14 5.67 0.58 -1.42
CA LEU A 14 4.74 1.25 -0.53
C LEU A 14 5.20 2.69 -0.32
N TYR A 15 4.29 3.63 -0.49
CA TYR A 15 4.54 5.04 -0.21
C TYR A 15 3.73 5.47 1.00
N ASN A 16 4.40 5.74 2.10
CA ASN A 16 3.74 6.25 3.30
C ASN A 16 3.68 7.77 3.26
N LYS A 17 2.48 8.30 3.39
CA LYS A 17 2.22 9.73 3.37
C LYS A 17 2.36 10.33 4.77
N TYR A 18 3.12 11.39 4.88
CA TYR A 18 3.25 12.18 6.10
C TYR A 18 2.89 13.64 5.81
N THR A 19 1.97 14.18 6.60
CA THR A 19 1.62 15.59 6.54
C THR A 19 2.11 16.27 7.80
N ASP A 20 2.97 17.27 7.66
CA ASP A 20 3.49 18.01 8.80
C ASP A 20 2.37 18.79 9.45
N PRO A 21 2.12 18.59 10.77
CA PRO A 21 1.00 19.25 11.44
C PRO A 21 1.18 20.77 11.59
N SER A 22 2.39 21.29 11.51
CA SER A 22 2.65 22.74 11.64
C SER A 22 2.66 23.45 10.31
N THR A 23 3.27 22.88 9.26
CA THR A 23 3.41 23.52 7.95
C THR A 23 2.40 23.03 6.93
N HIS A 24 1.72 21.92 7.21
CA HIS A 24 0.80 21.21 6.29
C HIS A 24 1.49 20.72 5.01
N LYS A 25 2.81 20.67 4.99
CA LYS A 25 3.56 20.12 3.87
C LYS A 25 3.51 18.60 3.89
N VAL A 26 3.46 18.01 2.70
CA VAL A 26 3.36 16.57 2.53
C VAL A 26 4.72 16.00 2.13
N LYS A 27 5.11 14.93 2.81
CA LYS A 27 6.27 14.13 2.44
C LYS A 27 5.84 12.69 2.23
N TRP A 28 6.51 11.99 1.33
CA TRP A 28 6.26 10.59 1.07
C TRP A 28 7.51 9.78 1.35
N PHE A 29 7.33 8.63 1.98
CA PHE A 29 8.42 7.73 2.34
C PHE A 29 8.24 6.43 1.59
N ARG A 30 9.22 6.09 0.76
CA ARG A 30 9.17 4.92 -0.12
C ARG A 30 9.78 3.71 0.58
N HIS A 31 9.09 2.58 0.51
CA HIS A 31 9.52 1.30 1.05
C HIS A 31 9.30 0.21 0.01
N VAL A 32 10.30 -0.63 -0.18
CA VAL A 32 10.16 -1.83 -1.01
C VAL A 32 9.87 -3.00 -0.09
N ILE A 33 8.79 -3.70 -0.33
CA ILE A 33 8.35 -4.82 0.50
C ILE A 33 8.27 -6.07 -0.35
N ASN A 34 8.94 -7.13 0.12
CA ASN A 34 8.95 -8.44 -0.52
C ASN A 34 7.97 -9.38 0.19
N ASP A 35 7.73 -10.54 -0.41
CA ASP A 35 6.89 -11.59 0.18
C ASP A 35 5.47 -11.12 0.47
N CYS A 36 4.88 -10.47 -0.52
CA CYS A 36 3.52 -9.96 -0.49
C CYS A 36 2.62 -10.73 -1.44
N PHE A 37 1.33 -10.56 -1.27
CA PHE A 37 0.32 -11.03 -2.22
C PHE A 37 -0.48 -9.82 -2.72
N TYR A 38 -0.47 -9.61 -4.03
CA TYR A 38 -1.18 -8.49 -4.66
C TYR A 38 -2.18 -9.05 -5.66
N LYS A 39 -3.43 -8.60 -5.56
CA LYS A 39 -4.50 -9.07 -6.45
C LYS A 39 -5.44 -7.93 -6.82
N HIS A 40 -5.72 -7.83 -8.09
CA HIS A 40 -6.75 -6.93 -8.62
C HIS A 40 -7.92 -7.77 -9.13
N THR A 41 -9.12 -7.46 -8.67
CA THR A 41 -10.33 -8.18 -9.06
C THR A 41 -11.33 -7.20 -9.65
N VAL A 42 -11.88 -7.56 -10.81
CA VAL A 42 -12.97 -6.82 -11.43
C VAL A 42 -14.21 -7.69 -11.33
N GLU A 43 -15.24 -7.19 -10.67
CA GLU A 43 -16.51 -7.88 -10.54
C GLU A 43 -17.59 -7.09 -11.27
N LYS A 44 -18.48 -7.82 -11.92
CA LYS A 44 -19.65 -7.22 -12.57
C LYS A 44 -20.87 -7.53 -11.71
N LEU A 45 -21.52 -6.48 -11.25
CA LEU A 45 -22.76 -6.59 -10.49
C LEU A 45 -23.90 -6.12 -11.38
N THR A 46 -24.91 -6.97 -11.57
CA THR A 46 -26.10 -6.62 -12.34
C THR A 46 -27.26 -6.36 -11.38
N VAL A 47 -27.80 -5.14 -11.43
CA VAL A 47 -28.98 -4.75 -10.66
C VAL A 47 -30.04 -4.31 -11.66
N GLY A 48 -31.07 -5.15 -11.85
CA GLY A 48 -32.08 -4.92 -12.89
C GLY A 48 -31.46 -5.01 -14.28
N LYS A 49 -31.53 -3.93 -15.05
CA LYS A 49 -30.92 -3.85 -16.38
C LYS A 49 -29.57 -3.13 -16.38
N THR A 50 -29.07 -2.75 -15.20
CA THR A 50 -27.82 -2.00 -15.07
C THR A 50 -26.71 -2.94 -14.62
N THR A 51 -25.60 -2.93 -15.34
CA THR A 51 -24.40 -3.66 -14.97
C THR A 51 -23.36 -2.66 -14.46
N ILE A 52 -22.86 -2.92 -13.26
CA ILE A 52 -21.85 -2.08 -12.61
C ILE A 52 -20.57 -2.88 -12.48
N ASP A 53 -19.47 -2.33 -12.98
CA ASP A 53 -18.14 -2.89 -12.79
C ASP A 53 -17.59 -2.42 -11.45
N THR A 54 -17.18 -3.37 -10.61
CA THR A 54 -16.56 -3.07 -9.31
C THR A 54 -15.12 -3.54 -9.33
N ASP A 55 -14.20 -2.59 -9.24
CA ASP A 55 -12.77 -2.88 -9.17
C ASP A 55 -12.34 -2.90 -7.70
N THR A 56 -11.66 -3.95 -7.31
CA THR A 56 -11.08 -4.06 -5.96
C THR A 56 -9.65 -4.53 -6.08
N THR A 57 -8.75 -3.80 -5.44
CA THR A 57 -7.34 -4.18 -5.36
C THR A 57 -7.01 -4.48 -3.90
N ILE A 58 -6.43 -5.63 -3.65
CA ILE A 58 -6.02 -6.05 -2.31
C ILE A 58 -4.54 -6.38 -2.30
N CYS A 59 -3.92 -6.14 -1.15
CA CYS A 59 -2.54 -6.55 -0.90
C CYS A 59 -2.46 -7.14 0.50
N ARG A 60 -1.82 -8.29 0.61
CA ARG A 60 -1.53 -8.92 1.89
C ARG A 60 -0.04 -8.85 2.13
N ILE A 61 0.34 -8.27 3.26
CA ILE A 61 1.73 -8.06 3.63
C ILE A 61 2.00 -8.86 4.88
N ARG A 62 3.11 -9.61 4.90
CA ARG A 62 3.47 -10.39 6.08
C ARG A 62 3.75 -9.48 7.26
N VAL A 63 3.38 -9.95 8.43
CA VAL A 63 3.72 -9.28 9.68
C VAL A 63 5.25 -9.24 9.82
N SER A 64 5.76 -8.07 10.14
CA SER A 64 7.19 -7.80 10.21
C SER A 64 7.48 -6.86 11.37
N ASP A 65 8.68 -6.98 11.95
CA ASP A 65 9.15 -6.07 12.99
C ASP A 65 9.40 -4.65 12.46
N ASP A 66 9.44 -4.50 11.14
CA ASP A 66 9.61 -3.19 10.51
C ASP A 66 8.30 -2.39 10.43
N PHE A 67 7.18 -3.01 10.77
CA PHE A 67 5.88 -2.33 10.79
C PHE A 67 5.66 -1.60 12.11
N ILE A 68 5.16 -0.37 12.01
CA ILE A 68 4.73 0.43 13.16
C ILE A 68 3.36 1.02 12.81
N ASP A 69 2.47 1.12 13.80
CA ASP A 69 1.16 1.72 13.56
C ASP A 69 1.29 3.18 13.12
N LYS A 70 0.33 3.66 12.35
CA LYS A 70 0.40 4.99 11.71
C LYS A 70 0.66 6.11 12.70
N LYS A 71 -0.02 6.10 13.83
CA LYS A 71 0.11 7.15 14.84
C LYS A 71 1.53 7.21 15.41
N SER A 72 2.10 6.07 15.75
CA SER A 72 3.46 5.98 16.28
C SER A 72 4.50 6.30 15.20
N TRP A 73 4.27 5.83 13.98
CA TRP A 73 5.15 6.10 12.85
C TRP A 73 5.28 7.60 12.57
N MET A 74 4.17 8.34 12.66
CA MET A 74 4.17 9.78 12.43
C MET A 74 5.03 10.56 13.44
N GLN A 75 5.31 9.97 14.60
CA GLN A 75 6.15 10.57 15.63
C GLN A 75 7.64 10.33 15.42
N LEU A 76 8.00 9.46 14.49
CA LEU A 76 9.40 9.12 14.24
C LEU A 76 10.13 10.23 13.49
N PRO A 77 11.46 10.37 13.68
CA PRO A 77 12.25 11.21 12.79
C PRO A 77 12.32 10.64 11.37
N ASP A 78 12.67 11.46 10.39
CA ASP A 78 12.62 11.08 8.97
C ASP A 78 13.48 9.85 8.63
N ASP A 79 14.64 9.72 9.23
CA ASP A 79 15.51 8.56 9.00
C ASP A 79 14.88 7.25 9.48
N GLU A 80 14.19 7.27 10.62
CA GLU A 80 13.46 6.11 11.13
C GLU A 80 12.20 5.83 10.32
N LYS A 81 11.54 6.86 9.79
CA LYS A 81 10.42 6.68 8.87
C LYS A 81 10.82 5.96 7.59
N LEU A 82 12.08 6.10 7.15
CA LEU A 82 12.59 5.36 6.00
C LEU A 82 12.91 3.90 6.32
N GLU A 83 13.25 3.59 7.55
CA GLU A 83 13.56 2.22 7.99
C GLU A 83 12.31 1.43 8.36
N LYS A 84 11.31 2.10 8.91
CA LYS A 84 10.07 1.48 9.36
C LYS A 84 8.92 1.91 8.48
N PHE A 85 8.04 0.98 8.16
CA PHE A 85 6.87 1.30 7.36
C PHE A 85 5.59 1.23 8.20
N THR A 86 4.56 1.86 7.70
CA THR A 86 3.22 1.79 8.27
C THR A 86 2.21 1.55 7.15
N LEU A 87 0.96 1.36 7.52
CA LEU A 87 -0.14 1.22 6.58
C LEU A 87 -1.28 2.10 7.05
N GLY A 88 -1.66 3.03 6.22
CA GLY A 88 -2.73 3.96 6.55
C GLY A 88 -3.53 4.37 5.34
N VAL A 89 -4.74 4.86 5.60
CA VAL A 89 -5.61 5.38 4.54
C VAL A 89 -4.91 6.57 3.87
N GLY A 90 -4.88 6.54 2.54
CA GLY A 90 -4.23 7.56 1.76
C GLY A 90 -2.81 7.20 1.30
N ASP A 91 -2.22 6.14 1.86
CA ASP A 91 -0.94 5.64 1.38
C ASP A 91 -1.14 4.94 0.03
N ILE A 92 -0.06 4.80 -0.75
CA ILE A 92 -0.12 4.26 -2.10
C ILE A 92 0.74 3.00 -2.19
N ILE A 93 0.22 1.98 -2.85
CA ILE A 93 0.96 0.74 -3.15
C ILE A 93 1.05 0.58 -4.65
N VAL A 94 2.27 0.39 -5.15
CA VAL A 94 2.56 0.04 -6.54
C VAL A 94 2.90 -1.45 -6.62
N ALA A 95 2.36 -2.14 -7.60
CA ALA A 95 2.43 -3.61 -7.72
C ALA A 95 3.80 -4.15 -8.12
N GLU A 96 4.82 -3.31 -8.16
CA GLU A 96 6.18 -3.68 -8.51
C GLU A 96 7.19 -2.81 -7.79
N GLU A 97 8.45 -3.20 -7.82
CA GLU A 97 9.52 -2.33 -7.33
C GLU A 97 9.69 -1.16 -8.28
N THR A 98 9.71 0.06 -7.75
CA THR A 98 10.00 1.26 -8.52
C THR A 98 10.85 2.21 -7.69
N ASP A 99 11.74 2.90 -8.35
CA ASP A 99 12.60 3.91 -7.72
C ASP A 99 12.01 5.32 -7.78
N PHE A 100 10.77 5.44 -8.24
CA PHE A 100 10.07 6.72 -8.30
C PHE A 100 9.97 7.33 -6.90
N GLU A 101 10.45 8.57 -6.76
CA GLU A 101 10.33 9.33 -5.52
C GLU A 101 9.23 10.37 -5.67
N ILE A 102 8.23 10.32 -4.81
CA ILE A 102 7.12 11.26 -4.87
C ILE A 102 7.53 12.59 -4.23
N ASP A 103 7.33 13.67 -4.98
CA ASP A 103 7.48 15.03 -4.49
C ASP A 103 6.30 15.86 -5.00
N GLU A 104 5.39 16.20 -4.10
CA GLU A 104 4.15 16.92 -4.44
C GLU A 104 4.42 18.33 -4.96
N TYR A 105 5.63 18.86 -4.77
CA TYR A 105 5.99 20.23 -5.13
C TYR A 105 6.80 20.30 -6.41
N THR A 106 7.11 19.16 -7.03
CA THR A 106 7.84 19.09 -8.28
C THR A 106 6.94 18.55 -9.39
N PRO A 107 6.68 19.32 -10.47
CA PRO A 107 5.90 18.85 -11.60
C PRO A 107 6.50 17.56 -12.19
N GLY A 108 5.62 16.58 -12.47
CA GLY A 108 6.02 15.29 -13.00
C GLY A 108 6.44 14.27 -11.94
N LYS A 109 6.55 14.68 -10.67
CA LYS A 109 6.93 13.79 -9.56
C LYS A 109 5.87 13.72 -8.45
N ARG A 110 4.68 14.19 -8.72
CA ARG A 110 3.59 14.20 -7.76
C ARG A 110 2.99 12.80 -7.61
N SER A 111 2.26 12.58 -6.52
CA SER A 111 1.53 11.32 -6.32
C SER A 111 0.53 11.06 -7.44
N SER A 112 -0.11 12.10 -7.96
CA SER A 112 -1.01 11.98 -9.10
C SER A 112 -0.30 11.51 -10.37
N ASP A 113 0.95 11.90 -10.57
CA ASP A 113 1.75 11.44 -11.72
C ASP A 113 2.08 9.96 -11.58
N LEU A 114 2.43 9.51 -10.38
CA LEU A 114 2.69 8.10 -10.10
C LEU A 114 1.45 7.24 -10.37
N VAL A 115 0.30 7.67 -9.88
CA VAL A 115 -0.95 6.94 -10.08
C VAL A 115 -1.31 6.88 -11.56
N LYS A 116 -1.13 7.98 -12.28
CA LYS A 116 -1.41 8.05 -13.72
C LYS A 116 -0.52 7.09 -14.52
N ASP A 117 0.77 7.03 -14.18
CA ASP A 117 1.73 6.19 -14.89
C ASP A 117 1.52 4.69 -14.61
N ASN A 118 0.90 4.32 -13.48
CA ASN A 118 0.70 2.95 -13.06
C ASN A 118 -0.77 2.53 -13.03
N LYS A 119 -1.59 3.20 -13.79
CA LYS A 119 -3.03 3.04 -13.78
C LYS A 119 -3.50 1.71 -14.37
N GLU A 120 -2.73 1.11 -15.28
CA GLU A 120 -3.07 -0.17 -15.88
C GLU A 120 -2.56 -1.33 -15.03
N TRP A 121 -3.21 -2.47 -15.13
CA TRP A 121 -2.84 -3.68 -14.40
C TRP A 121 -1.38 -4.11 -14.72
N PRO A 122 -0.54 -4.47 -13.71
CA PRO A 122 -0.89 -4.65 -12.30
C PRO A 122 -1.07 -3.35 -11.50
N GLY A 123 -0.59 -2.23 -12.00
CA GLY A 123 -0.89 -0.88 -11.57
C GLY A 123 -0.57 -0.54 -10.13
N CYS A 124 -1.36 0.35 -9.58
CA CYS A 124 -1.24 0.82 -8.21
C CYS A 124 -2.62 1.10 -7.63
N PHE A 125 -2.68 1.27 -6.31
CA PHE A 125 -3.91 1.70 -5.65
C PHE A 125 -3.60 2.56 -4.43
N THR A 126 -4.59 3.38 -4.06
CA THR A 126 -4.56 4.15 -2.82
C THR A 126 -5.29 3.36 -1.74
N ILE A 127 -4.68 3.24 -0.57
CA ILE A 127 -5.25 2.45 0.53
C ILE A 127 -6.50 3.14 1.07
N GLU A 128 -7.60 2.39 1.14
CA GLU A 128 -8.85 2.82 1.73
C GLU A 128 -9.14 2.11 3.04
N THR A 129 -8.70 0.87 3.19
CA THR A 129 -8.98 0.04 4.36
C THR A 129 -7.75 -0.75 4.74
N VAL A 130 -7.47 -0.79 6.04
CA VAL A 130 -6.37 -1.59 6.60
C VAL A 130 -6.95 -2.51 7.68
N ASN A 131 -6.71 -3.80 7.55
CA ASN A 131 -7.07 -4.81 8.56
C ASN A 131 -5.81 -5.55 8.99
N ILE A 132 -5.66 -5.72 10.28
CA ILE A 132 -4.51 -6.42 10.86
C ILE A 132 -4.97 -7.78 11.35
N ASN A 133 -4.50 -8.83 10.70
CA ASN A 133 -4.84 -10.22 11.02
C ASN A 133 -3.65 -10.87 11.72
N VAL A 134 -3.49 -10.58 13.01
CA VAL A 134 -2.35 -11.05 13.80
C VAL A 134 -2.71 -12.09 14.85
N GLY A 135 -3.98 -12.46 14.97
CA GLY A 135 -4.44 -13.41 15.97
C GLY A 135 -4.54 -14.85 15.53
N GLY A 136 -4.28 -15.15 14.27
CA GLY A 136 -4.52 -16.48 13.71
C GLY A 136 -3.41 -17.50 13.94
N GLY A 137 -2.22 -17.08 14.33
CA GLY A 137 -1.07 -17.95 14.55
C GLY A 137 -0.61 -18.71 13.31
N ARG A 138 0.45 -19.51 13.45
CA ARG A 138 0.93 -20.45 12.43
C ARG A 138 1.36 -19.84 11.09
N GLY A 139 1.88 -18.61 11.10
CA GLY A 139 2.39 -17.97 9.90
C GLY A 139 1.37 -17.38 8.96
N ASN A 140 0.12 -17.32 9.39
CA ASN A 140 -0.97 -16.69 8.63
C ASN A 140 -1.16 -15.22 8.97
N GLU A 141 -0.40 -14.71 9.90
CA GLU A 141 -0.52 -13.32 10.32
C GLU A 141 -0.10 -12.41 9.17
N HIS A 142 -0.95 -11.46 8.86
CA HIS A 142 -0.70 -10.53 7.77
C HIS A 142 -1.49 -9.23 7.95
N TYR A 143 -1.03 -8.20 7.25
CA TYR A 143 -1.77 -6.96 7.11
C TYR A 143 -2.53 -7.05 5.79
N HIS A 144 -3.84 -6.86 5.84
CA HIS A 144 -4.70 -6.89 4.67
C HIS A 144 -5.09 -5.46 4.32
N VAL A 145 -4.63 -4.97 3.17
CA VAL A 145 -4.96 -3.63 2.70
C VAL A 145 -5.77 -3.71 1.42
N ARG A 146 -6.65 -2.76 1.27
CA ARG A 146 -7.60 -2.72 0.18
C ARG A 146 -7.76 -1.28 -0.29
N GLY A 147 -7.92 -1.11 -1.59
CA GLY A 147 -8.08 0.23 -2.14
C GLY A 147 -8.48 0.25 -3.60
N VAL A 148 -8.44 1.45 -4.13
CA VAL A 148 -8.83 1.75 -5.52
C VAL A 148 -7.69 2.43 -6.25
#